data_fb012d8a07fc19a3dfe84aaf647d57c6
#
_entry.id   fb012d8a07fc19a3dfe84aaf647d57c6
#
_cell.length_a   1.000
_cell.length_b   1.000
_cell.length_c   1.000
_cell.angle_alpha   90.00
_cell.angle_beta   90.00
_cell.angle_gamma   90.00
#
_symmetry.space_group_name_H-M   'P 1'
#
loop_
_entity.id
_entity.type
_entity.pdbx_description
1 polymer ?
#
loop_
_entity_poly.entity_id
_entity_poly.type
_entity_poly.pdbx_seq_one_letter_code
_entity_poly.pdbx_strand_id
1 'polypeptide(L)'
;MTLFRTLDDWFCTPATYNYIGLLSQFGEDISRLVVYYNQMPESATHKDFVSYLKKRIRFYLGQVKIDTNGNIITSYKDRKKIYRILLTLNVHLLNIQNDKLASESDIYKFPFDVLNSQDWDIEHIDSFHTTALKDNDKKLAWIETAMEDLGSILTDSDKKEIEKKIENKEYNEIINLLKEKAGETTVDEEIKQGIGNLALLDSATNRSYGNSLFCTKRRIIFDRIKQGVFIPLATQYVFSKFFDEKGTNRSIWGKEDMEKYQLYIVEMLKGYLPRN
;
A
#
# COMPACT_ATOMS: atom_id res chain seq x y z
N MET A 1 -26.68 -15.52 -24.17
CA MET A 1 -25.27 -15.94 -24.01
C MET A 1 -25.21 -16.97 -22.90
N THR A 2 -24.42 -18.05 -23.01
CA THR A 2 -24.28 -19.03 -21.93
C THR A 2 -23.39 -18.45 -20.83
N LEU A 3 -23.62 -18.83 -19.57
CA LEU A 3 -22.81 -18.40 -18.42
C LEU A 3 -21.30 -18.61 -18.68
N PHE A 4 -20.94 -19.74 -19.26
CA PHE A 4 -19.56 -20.06 -19.59
C PHE A 4 -18.92 -19.01 -20.53
N ARG A 5 -19.61 -18.64 -21.62
CA ARG A 5 -19.12 -17.61 -22.54
C ARG A 5 -18.98 -16.25 -21.89
N THR A 6 -19.89 -15.89 -21.01
CA THR A 6 -19.82 -14.64 -20.23
C THR A 6 -18.58 -14.61 -19.34
N LEU A 7 -18.32 -15.70 -18.63
CA LEU A 7 -17.15 -15.78 -17.73
C LEU A 7 -15.84 -15.81 -18.51
N ASP A 8 -15.78 -16.50 -19.65
CA ASP A 8 -14.62 -16.54 -20.54
C ASP A 8 -14.30 -15.16 -21.10
N ASP A 9 -15.31 -14.44 -21.59
CA ASP A 9 -15.19 -13.07 -22.06
C ASP A 9 -14.66 -12.12 -20.97
N TRP A 10 -15.18 -12.24 -19.75
CA TRP A 10 -14.70 -11.46 -18.62
C TRP A 10 -13.25 -11.80 -18.25
N PHE A 11 -12.88 -13.08 -18.33
CA PHE A 11 -11.54 -13.53 -18.06
C PHE A 11 -10.53 -13.00 -19.10
N CYS A 12 -10.95 -12.92 -20.35
CA CYS A 12 -10.12 -12.42 -21.44
C CYS A 12 -10.01 -10.89 -21.47
N THR A 13 -10.90 -10.17 -20.78
CA THR A 13 -10.90 -8.70 -20.74
C THR A 13 -10.30 -8.20 -19.40
N PRO A 14 -9.06 -7.66 -19.37
CA PRO A 14 -8.33 -7.38 -18.13
C PRO A 14 -9.03 -6.47 -17.16
N ALA A 15 -9.54 -5.33 -17.66
CA ALA A 15 -10.24 -4.37 -16.81
C ALA A 15 -11.50 -4.99 -16.20
N THR A 16 -12.23 -5.81 -16.97
CA THR A 16 -13.41 -6.53 -16.51
C THR A 16 -13.02 -7.55 -15.44
N TYR A 17 -12.02 -8.41 -15.72
CA TYR A 17 -11.50 -9.37 -14.74
C TYR A 17 -11.09 -8.70 -13.44
N ASN A 18 -10.27 -7.65 -13.52
CA ASN A 18 -9.73 -6.96 -12.37
C ASN A 18 -10.83 -6.29 -11.53
N TYR A 19 -11.84 -5.66 -12.14
CA TYR A 19 -12.92 -5.02 -11.39
C TYR A 19 -13.94 -6.02 -10.83
N ILE A 20 -14.22 -7.12 -11.51
CA ILE A 20 -15.08 -8.18 -10.96
C ILE A 20 -14.40 -8.84 -9.78
N GLY A 21 -13.12 -9.19 -9.89
CA GLY A 21 -12.35 -9.73 -8.78
C GLY A 21 -12.31 -8.78 -7.58
N LEU A 22 -12.11 -7.48 -7.81
CA LEU A 22 -12.18 -6.46 -6.76
C LEU A 22 -13.55 -6.42 -6.07
N LEU A 23 -14.63 -6.42 -6.84
CA LEU A 23 -16.00 -6.40 -6.31
C LEU A 23 -16.32 -7.68 -5.53
N SER A 24 -15.83 -8.83 -5.96
CA SER A 24 -15.92 -10.09 -5.20
C SER A 24 -15.26 -9.97 -3.82
N GLN A 25 -14.09 -9.31 -3.72
CA GLN A 25 -13.44 -9.04 -2.44
C GLN A 25 -14.26 -8.12 -1.52
N PHE A 26 -15.13 -7.30 -2.10
CA PHE A 26 -16.03 -6.43 -1.34
C PHE A 26 -17.34 -7.12 -0.91
N GLY A 27 -17.56 -8.34 -1.38
CA GLY A 27 -18.77 -9.12 -1.13
C GLY A 27 -19.91 -8.84 -2.13
N GLU A 28 -19.58 -8.37 -3.36
CA GLU A 28 -20.56 -8.25 -4.44
C GLU A 28 -20.99 -9.64 -4.90
N ASP A 29 -22.28 -9.79 -5.15
CA ASP A 29 -22.84 -11.00 -5.72
C ASP A 29 -22.56 -11.04 -7.24
N ILE A 30 -21.69 -11.95 -7.63
CA ILE A 30 -21.27 -12.11 -9.05
C ILE A 30 -22.46 -12.50 -9.93
N SER A 31 -23.45 -13.24 -9.39
CA SER A 31 -24.64 -13.59 -10.16
C SER A 31 -25.43 -12.38 -10.63
N ARG A 32 -25.47 -11.32 -9.83
CA ARG A 32 -26.09 -10.04 -10.20
C ARG A 32 -25.34 -9.34 -11.34
N LEU A 33 -24.02 -9.44 -11.34
CA LEU A 33 -23.20 -8.89 -12.43
C LEU A 33 -23.46 -9.64 -13.74
N VAL A 34 -23.60 -10.97 -13.67
CA VAL A 34 -23.96 -11.80 -14.85
C VAL A 34 -25.34 -11.42 -15.39
N VAL A 35 -26.33 -11.31 -14.49
CA VAL A 35 -27.69 -10.89 -14.91
C VAL A 35 -27.65 -9.52 -15.57
N TYR A 36 -26.98 -8.55 -14.97
CA TYR A 36 -26.86 -7.21 -15.54
C TYR A 36 -26.20 -7.25 -16.93
N TYR A 37 -25.06 -7.94 -17.07
CA TYR A 37 -24.33 -8.06 -18.34
C TYR A 37 -25.19 -8.66 -19.45
N ASN A 38 -25.95 -9.73 -19.14
CA ASN A 38 -26.82 -10.39 -20.11
C ASN A 38 -28.06 -9.56 -20.48
N GLN A 39 -28.43 -8.56 -19.68
CA GLN A 39 -29.54 -7.63 -19.94
C GLN A 39 -29.09 -6.35 -20.65
N MET A 40 -27.79 -6.17 -20.88
CA MET A 40 -27.29 -5.00 -21.60
C MET A 40 -27.81 -5.01 -23.05
N PRO A 41 -28.10 -3.83 -23.61
CA PRO A 41 -28.47 -3.72 -25.03
C PRO A 41 -27.39 -4.31 -25.96
N GLU A 42 -27.79 -4.84 -27.12
CA GLU A 42 -26.82 -5.35 -28.10
C GLU A 42 -25.82 -4.28 -28.58
N SER A 43 -26.19 -3.00 -28.51
CA SER A 43 -25.34 -1.86 -28.83
C SER A 43 -24.34 -1.51 -27.72
N ALA A 44 -24.47 -2.13 -26.54
CA ALA A 44 -23.56 -1.85 -25.42
C ALA A 44 -22.18 -2.45 -25.66
N THR A 45 -21.17 -1.74 -25.22
CA THR A 45 -19.76 -2.10 -25.37
C THR A 45 -19.17 -2.61 -24.05
N HIS A 46 -18.00 -3.26 -24.10
CA HIS A 46 -17.23 -3.58 -22.90
C HIS A 46 -16.97 -2.35 -22.02
N LYS A 47 -16.77 -1.16 -22.62
CA LYS A 47 -16.57 0.09 -21.89
C LYS A 47 -17.79 0.47 -21.04
N ASP A 48 -18.99 0.17 -21.53
CA ASP A 48 -20.24 0.44 -20.78
C ASP A 48 -20.33 -0.48 -19.57
N PHE A 49 -19.96 -1.75 -19.71
CA PHE A 49 -19.90 -2.68 -18.59
C PHE A 49 -18.82 -2.29 -17.57
N VAL A 50 -17.62 -1.95 -18.02
CA VAL A 50 -16.56 -1.42 -17.14
C VAL A 50 -17.03 -0.16 -16.40
N SER A 51 -17.76 0.72 -17.06
CA SER A 51 -18.35 1.91 -16.43
C SER A 51 -19.36 1.54 -15.33
N TYR A 52 -20.16 0.50 -15.56
CA TYR A 52 -21.06 -0.04 -14.54
C TYR A 52 -20.28 -0.62 -13.35
N LEU A 53 -19.25 -1.43 -13.60
CA LEU A 53 -18.39 -1.98 -12.53
C LEU A 53 -17.75 -0.87 -11.68
N LYS A 54 -17.28 0.20 -12.32
CA LYS A 54 -16.76 1.39 -11.62
C LYS A 54 -17.83 2.06 -10.74
N LYS A 55 -19.09 2.12 -11.19
CA LYS A 55 -20.20 2.62 -10.35
C LYS A 55 -20.45 1.71 -9.13
N ARG A 56 -20.33 0.39 -9.30
CA ARG A 56 -20.45 -0.55 -8.16
C ARG A 56 -19.32 -0.37 -7.16
N ILE A 57 -18.08 -0.21 -7.62
CA ILE A 57 -16.93 0.08 -6.75
C ILE A 57 -17.17 1.39 -5.98
N ARG A 58 -17.63 2.44 -6.67
CA ARG A 58 -17.99 3.73 -6.02
C ARG A 58 -19.02 3.54 -4.91
N PHE A 59 -20.02 2.68 -5.10
CA PHE A 59 -21.00 2.35 -4.06
C PHE A 59 -20.32 1.80 -2.79
N TYR A 60 -19.35 0.88 -2.94
CA TYR A 60 -18.61 0.32 -1.81
C TYR A 60 -17.65 1.31 -1.14
N LEU A 61 -17.21 2.32 -1.86
CA LEU A 61 -16.38 3.42 -1.34
C LEU A 61 -17.20 4.65 -0.92
N GLY A 62 -18.54 4.61 -1.07
CA GLY A 62 -19.42 5.76 -0.81
C GLY A 62 -19.42 6.27 0.64
N GLN A 63 -18.90 5.50 1.60
CA GLN A 63 -18.74 5.91 3.00
C GLN A 63 -17.39 6.60 3.29
N VAL A 64 -16.53 6.74 2.28
CA VAL A 64 -15.27 7.48 2.42
C VAL A 64 -15.60 8.96 2.51
N LYS A 65 -15.10 9.63 3.54
CA LYS A 65 -15.26 11.08 3.72
C LYS A 65 -14.00 11.77 3.22
N ILE A 66 -14.19 12.90 2.58
CA ILE A 66 -13.12 13.79 2.12
C ILE A 66 -13.28 15.12 2.83
N ASP A 67 -12.20 15.69 3.35
CA ASP A 67 -12.24 17.01 4.00
C ASP A 67 -12.28 18.15 2.97
N THR A 68 -12.36 19.39 3.45
CA THR A 68 -12.37 20.59 2.60
C THR A 68 -11.07 20.81 1.82
N ASN A 69 -9.98 20.18 2.26
CA ASN A 69 -8.67 20.24 1.61
C ASN A 69 -8.48 19.11 0.60
N GLY A 70 -9.47 18.22 0.45
CA GLY A 70 -9.42 17.08 -0.46
C GLY A 70 -8.76 15.83 0.14
N ASN A 71 -8.49 15.78 1.44
CA ASN A 71 -7.87 14.64 2.08
C ASN A 71 -8.90 13.57 2.47
N ILE A 72 -8.53 12.31 2.35
CA ILE A 72 -9.35 11.19 2.83
C ILE A 72 -9.31 11.17 4.35
N ILE A 73 -10.48 11.31 4.98
CA ILE A 73 -10.62 11.16 6.42
C ILE A 73 -10.74 9.67 6.75
N THR A 74 -9.70 9.11 7.32
CA THR A 74 -9.68 7.74 7.82
C THR A 74 -9.06 7.68 9.21
N SER A 75 -9.49 6.69 10.00
CA SER A 75 -8.79 6.27 11.21
C SER A 75 -8.33 4.83 11.01
N TYR A 76 -7.15 4.48 11.50
CA TYR A 76 -6.65 3.11 11.43
C TYR A 76 -7.64 2.05 11.97
N LYS A 77 -8.58 2.47 12.82
CA LYS A 77 -9.68 1.61 13.31
C LYS A 77 -10.66 1.21 12.21
N ASP A 78 -10.76 1.99 11.14
CA ASP A 78 -11.65 1.72 9.99
C ASP A 78 -11.04 0.73 8.99
N ARG A 79 -10.44 -0.37 9.48
CA ARG A 79 -9.65 -1.33 8.68
C ARG A 79 -10.36 -1.78 7.40
N LYS A 80 -11.67 -2.08 7.46
CA LYS A 80 -12.43 -2.49 6.28
C LYS A 80 -12.48 -1.41 5.20
N LYS A 81 -12.64 -0.15 5.60
CA LYS A 81 -12.67 1.00 4.68
C LYS A 81 -11.29 1.19 4.05
N ILE A 82 -10.23 1.20 4.89
CA ILE A 82 -8.85 1.37 4.44
C ILE A 82 -8.47 0.24 3.47
N TYR A 83 -8.77 -1.01 3.81
CA TYR A 83 -8.53 -2.17 2.95
C TYR A 83 -9.17 -1.98 1.56
N ARG A 84 -10.44 -1.55 1.51
CA ARG A 84 -11.15 -1.30 0.25
C ARG A 84 -10.48 -0.20 -0.58
N ILE A 85 -10.04 0.89 0.06
CA ILE A 85 -9.34 1.99 -0.63
C ILE A 85 -8.02 1.48 -1.19
N LEU A 86 -7.18 0.85 -0.37
CA LEU A 86 -5.86 0.38 -0.79
C LEU A 86 -5.95 -0.72 -1.85
N LEU A 87 -6.89 -1.65 -1.74
CA LEU A 87 -7.09 -2.68 -2.76
C LEU A 87 -7.60 -2.08 -4.08
N THR A 88 -8.54 -1.12 -4.01
CA THR A 88 -9.00 -0.40 -5.21
C THR A 88 -7.84 0.33 -5.89
N LEU A 89 -6.98 1.00 -5.11
CA LEU A 89 -5.80 1.67 -5.64
C LEU A 89 -4.90 0.69 -6.41
N ASN A 90 -4.59 -0.46 -5.82
CA ASN A 90 -3.71 -1.45 -6.45
C ASN A 90 -4.30 -2.00 -7.76
N VAL A 91 -5.57 -2.34 -7.75
CA VAL A 91 -6.27 -2.84 -8.95
C VAL A 91 -6.37 -1.74 -10.02
N HIS A 92 -6.62 -0.50 -9.63
CA HIS A 92 -6.72 0.62 -10.57
C HIS A 92 -5.36 0.95 -11.21
N LEU A 93 -4.29 0.97 -10.43
CA LEU A 93 -2.93 1.19 -10.95
C LEU A 93 -2.54 0.12 -11.97
N LEU A 94 -2.90 -1.13 -11.72
CA LEU A 94 -2.66 -2.22 -12.67
C LEU A 94 -3.44 -2.01 -13.99
N ASN A 95 -4.70 -1.57 -13.90
CA ASN A 95 -5.48 -1.24 -15.08
C ASN A 95 -4.90 -0.05 -15.86
N ILE A 96 -4.36 0.97 -15.16
CA ILE A 96 -3.64 2.08 -15.82
C ILE A 96 -2.38 1.56 -16.55
N GLN A 97 -1.68 0.59 -15.98
CA GLN A 97 -0.54 -0.03 -16.68
C GLN A 97 -1.01 -0.76 -17.93
N ASN A 98 -2.08 -1.56 -17.85
CA ASN A 98 -2.66 -2.25 -18.99
C ASN A 98 -3.07 -1.29 -20.12
N ASP A 99 -3.69 -0.16 -19.77
CA ASP A 99 -4.11 0.87 -20.75
C ASP A 99 -2.92 1.51 -21.50
N LYS A 100 -1.70 1.38 -20.99
CA LYS A 100 -0.46 1.91 -21.59
C LYS A 100 0.33 0.87 -22.39
N LEU A 101 -0.06 -0.41 -22.35
CA LEU A 101 0.63 -1.47 -23.06
C LEU A 101 0.36 -1.34 -24.57
N ALA A 102 1.41 -1.54 -25.37
CA ALA A 102 1.33 -1.48 -26.84
C ALA A 102 0.70 -2.73 -27.46
N SER A 103 0.56 -3.81 -26.71
CA SER A 103 0.05 -5.11 -27.18
C SER A 103 -1.00 -5.66 -26.22
N GLU A 104 -2.12 -6.14 -26.79
CA GLU A 104 -3.17 -6.83 -26.04
C GLU A 104 -2.71 -8.20 -25.47
N SER A 105 -1.55 -8.71 -25.90
CA SER A 105 -1.00 -9.97 -25.39
C SER A 105 -0.33 -9.86 -24.02
N ASP A 106 0.06 -8.65 -23.59
CA ASP A 106 0.83 -8.42 -22.36
C ASP A 106 -0.05 -7.93 -21.21
N ILE A 107 -1.16 -8.61 -21.01
CA ILE A 107 -2.20 -8.18 -20.08
C ILE A 107 -1.87 -8.61 -18.64
N TYR A 108 -1.82 -7.66 -17.71
CA TYR A 108 -1.67 -7.93 -16.29
C TYR A 108 -3.02 -8.13 -15.60
N LYS A 109 -3.21 -9.30 -15.03
CA LYS A 109 -4.35 -9.62 -14.16
C LYS A 109 -3.92 -9.50 -12.70
N PHE A 110 -4.77 -8.92 -11.86
CA PHE A 110 -4.51 -8.87 -10.44
C PHE A 110 -4.59 -10.29 -9.86
N PRO A 111 -3.60 -10.76 -9.09
CA PRO A 111 -3.53 -12.15 -8.63
C PRO A 111 -4.45 -12.36 -7.42
N PHE A 112 -5.76 -12.43 -7.65
CA PHE A 112 -6.74 -12.67 -6.59
C PHE A 112 -6.63 -14.04 -5.94
N ASP A 113 -6.06 -15.02 -6.61
CA ASP A 113 -5.70 -16.33 -6.06
C ASP A 113 -4.65 -16.19 -4.96
N VAL A 114 -3.60 -15.41 -5.19
CA VAL A 114 -2.58 -15.07 -4.20
C VAL A 114 -3.21 -14.27 -3.05
N LEU A 115 -4.07 -13.27 -3.38
CA LEU A 115 -4.76 -12.49 -2.36
C LEU A 115 -5.62 -13.36 -1.44
N ASN A 116 -6.28 -14.38 -1.97
CA ASN A 116 -7.17 -15.28 -1.21
C ASN A 116 -6.44 -16.42 -0.49
N SER A 117 -5.19 -16.72 -0.86
CA SER A 117 -4.42 -17.83 -0.28
C SER A 117 -3.56 -17.43 0.92
N GLN A 118 -3.50 -16.14 1.26
CA GLN A 118 -2.65 -15.59 2.33
C GLN A 118 -3.44 -14.57 3.15
N ASP A 119 -2.93 -14.31 4.37
CA ASP A 119 -3.43 -13.23 5.20
C ASP A 119 -2.80 -11.90 4.79
N TRP A 120 -3.60 -10.84 4.78
CA TRP A 120 -3.18 -9.49 4.40
C TRP A 120 -3.40 -8.51 5.54
N ASP A 121 -2.39 -7.68 5.75
CA ASP A 121 -2.39 -6.63 6.77
C ASP A 121 -2.44 -5.24 6.13
N ILE A 122 -3.02 -4.31 6.87
CA ILE A 122 -2.83 -2.88 6.67
C ILE A 122 -1.67 -2.50 7.60
N GLU A 123 -0.55 -2.16 6.99
CA GLU A 123 0.69 -1.88 7.71
C GLU A 123 1.05 -0.40 7.65
N HIS A 124 1.61 0.12 8.76
CA HIS A 124 2.18 1.45 8.78
C HIS A 124 3.51 1.48 8.04
N ILE A 125 3.63 2.38 7.08
CA ILE A 125 4.86 2.59 6.31
C ILE A 125 5.96 3.09 7.24
N ASP A 126 5.71 4.20 7.95
CA ASP A 126 6.51 4.60 9.10
C ASP A 126 5.86 4.06 10.37
N SER A 127 6.67 3.49 11.26
CA SER A 127 6.17 2.78 12.45
C SER A 127 5.43 3.72 13.40
N PHE A 128 4.14 3.41 13.66
CA PHE A 128 3.29 4.21 14.55
C PHE A 128 3.69 4.11 16.02
N HIS A 129 4.00 2.88 16.46
CA HIS A 129 4.44 2.62 17.80
C HIS A 129 5.85 2.02 17.80
N THR A 130 6.77 2.71 18.37
CA THR A 130 7.89 2.04 19.00
C THR A 130 7.36 1.38 20.26
N THR A 131 6.79 0.20 20.11
CA THR A 131 6.64 -0.69 21.24
C THR A 131 8.03 -0.75 21.89
N ALA A 132 8.17 -0.23 23.09
CA ALA A 132 9.45 -0.25 23.77
C ALA A 132 9.94 -1.69 23.75
N LEU A 133 11.01 -1.94 23.00
CA LEU A 133 11.63 -3.25 22.97
C LEU A 133 12.02 -3.51 24.41
N LYS A 134 11.34 -4.45 25.08
CA LYS A 134 11.51 -4.72 26.52
C LYS A 134 12.80 -5.50 26.79
N ASP A 135 13.26 -6.22 25.80
CA ASP A 135 14.39 -7.13 25.87
C ASP A 135 15.63 -6.45 25.29
N ASN A 136 16.73 -6.46 26.05
CA ASN A 136 17.98 -5.84 25.65
C ASN A 136 18.61 -6.51 24.42
N ASP A 137 18.47 -7.83 24.28
CA ASP A 137 18.99 -8.55 23.11
C ASP A 137 18.24 -8.13 21.84
N LYS A 138 16.91 -7.94 21.95
CA LYS A 138 16.11 -7.42 20.85
C LYS A 138 16.42 -5.95 20.51
N LYS A 139 16.74 -5.13 21.52
CA LYS A 139 17.20 -3.75 21.31
C LYS A 139 18.51 -3.73 20.54
N LEU A 140 19.46 -4.57 20.96
CA LEU A 140 20.77 -4.65 20.33
C LEU A 140 20.65 -5.10 18.88
N ALA A 141 19.91 -6.18 18.60
CA ALA A 141 19.67 -6.65 17.23
C ALA A 141 18.98 -5.59 16.35
N TRP A 142 18.04 -4.82 16.92
CA TRP A 142 17.42 -3.70 16.22
C TRP A 142 18.42 -2.58 15.90
N ILE A 143 19.28 -2.22 16.87
CA ILE A 143 20.33 -1.21 16.73
C ILE A 143 21.31 -1.61 15.62
N GLU A 144 21.80 -2.85 15.64
CA GLU A 144 22.72 -3.38 14.63
C GLU A 144 22.13 -3.29 13.22
N THR A 145 20.89 -3.73 13.07
CA THR A 145 20.16 -3.64 11.79
C THR A 145 19.99 -2.19 11.34
N ALA A 146 19.59 -1.29 12.25
CA ALA A 146 19.40 0.12 11.93
C ALA A 146 20.72 0.81 11.57
N MET A 147 21.83 0.48 12.24
CA MET A 147 23.16 1.01 11.91
C MET A 147 23.62 0.56 10.52
N GLU A 148 23.37 -0.70 10.15
CA GLU A 148 23.66 -1.20 8.81
C GLU A 148 22.87 -0.43 7.75
N ASP A 149 21.56 -0.30 7.93
CA ASP A 149 20.65 0.32 6.97
C ASP A 149 20.84 1.85 6.87
N LEU A 150 21.29 2.49 7.95
CA LEU A 150 21.61 3.92 7.99
C LEU A 150 23.10 4.22 7.71
N GLY A 151 23.90 3.24 7.40
CA GLY A 151 25.35 3.35 7.32
C GLY A 151 25.89 4.50 6.45
N SER A 152 25.16 4.87 5.38
CA SER A 152 25.49 6.02 4.53
C SER A 152 25.09 7.39 5.11
N ILE A 153 24.25 7.41 6.15
CA ILE A 153 23.72 8.62 6.78
C ILE A 153 24.49 8.90 8.08
N LEU A 154 24.95 7.85 8.77
CA LEU A 154 25.68 7.96 10.02
C LEU A 154 27.12 8.46 9.77
N THR A 155 27.48 9.55 10.44
CA THR A 155 28.85 10.05 10.44
C THR A 155 29.75 9.16 11.33
N ASP A 156 31.07 9.30 11.16
CA ASP A 156 32.02 8.59 12.05
C ASP A 156 31.88 9.02 13.52
N SER A 157 31.44 10.26 13.77
CA SER A 157 31.14 10.77 15.10
C SER A 157 29.91 10.05 15.69
N ASP A 158 28.85 9.87 14.89
CA ASP A 158 27.65 9.16 15.30
C ASP A 158 27.97 7.71 15.67
N LYS A 159 28.77 7.02 14.84
CA LYS A 159 29.19 5.64 15.08
C LYS A 159 29.96 5.49 16.40
N LYS A 160 30.93 6.38 16.65
CA LYS A 160 31.69 6.39 17.91
C LYS A 160 30.80 6.67 19.13
N GLU A 161 29.84 7.57 19.01
CA GLU A 161 28.88 7.84 20.08
C GLU A 161 28.03 6.60 20.37
N ILE A 162 27.54 5.92 19.32
CA ILE A 162 26.74 4.70 19.46
C ILE A 162 27.56 3.58 20.11
N GLU A 163 28.81 3.35 19.67
CA GLU A 163 29.71 2.35 20.28
C GLU A 163 29.88 2.59 21.80
N LYS A 164 30.17 3.84 22.20
CA LYS A 164 30.27 4.21 23.60
C LYS A 164 28.98 3.97 24.40
N LYS A 165 27.84 4.28 23.80
CA LYS A 165 26.54 4.06 24.43
C LYS A 165 26.16 2.56 24.51
N ILE A 166 26.64 1.72 23.57
CA ILE A 166 26.50 0.25 23.64
C ILE A 166 27.26 -0.29 24.88
N GLU A 167 28.51 0.16 25.07
CA GLU A 167 29.31 -0.23 26.25
C GLU A 167 28.62 0.12 27.59
N ASN A 168 27.94 1.27 27.62
CA ASN A 168 27.16 1.75 28.76
C ASN A 168 25.76 1.13 28.88
N LYS A 169 25.32 0.31 27.91
CA LYS A 169 23.97 -0.28 27.84
C LYS A 169 22.84 0.77 27.71
N GLU A 170 23.12 1.92 27.15
CA GLU A 170 22.18 3.04 26.93
C GLU A 170 21.32 2.84 25.68
N TYR A 171 20.76 1.65 25.48
CA TYR A 171 20.09 1.23 24.24
C TYR A 171 18.94 2.14 23.83
N ASN A 172 18.18 2.68 24.78
CA ASN A 172 17.06 3.56 24.47
C ASN A 172 17.52 4.88 23.83
N GLU A 173 18.65 5.41 24.29
CA GLU A 173 19.23 6.64 23.74
C GLU A 173 19.75 6.40 22.33
N ILE A 174 20.37 5.24 22.08
CA ILE A 174 20.82 4.84 20.76
C ILE A 174 19.64 4.72 19.81
N ILE A 175 18.56 4.06 20.24
CA ILE A 175 17.33 3.93 19.44
C ILE A 175 16.78 5.31 19.08
N ASN A 176 16.72 6.24 20.01
CA ASN A 176 16.25 7.61 19.75
C ASN A 176 17.17 8.36 18.78
N LEU A 177 18.50 8.24 18.94
CA LEU A 177 19.47 8.83 18.01
C LEU A 177 19.32 8.28 16.61
N LEU A 178 19.21 6.94 16.46
CA LEU A 178 19.04 6.30 15.13
C LEU A 178 17.73 6.70 14.46
N LYS A 179 16.67 6.87 15.24
CA LYS A 179 15.39 7.38 14.73
C LYS A 179 15.49 8.82 14.25
N GLU A 180 16.13 9.68 15.04
CA GLU A 180 16.37 11.06 14.63
C GLU A 180 17.18 11.12 13.33
N LYS A 181 18.26 10.31 13.22
CA LYS A 181 19.06 10.20 12.00
C LYS A 181 18.28 9.63 10.82
N ALA A 182 17.36 8.71 11.08
CA ALA A 182 16.41 8.22 10.08
C ALA A 182 15.34 9.25 9.70
N GLY A 183 15.33 10.45 10.31
CA GLY A 183 14.34 11.48 10.06
C GLY A 183 12.95 11.15 10.59
N GLU A 184 12.84 10.23 11.54
CA GLU A 184 11.60 10.05 12.31
C GLU A 184 11.34 11.33 13.13
N THR A 185 10.70 12.29 12.47
CA THR A 185 10.24 13.51 13.12
C THR A 185 8.96 13.23 13.92
N THR A 186 8.71 14.05 14.93
CA THR A 186 7.41 14.09 15.61
C THR A 186 6.34 14.52 14.62
N VAL A 187 5.71 13.53 13.99
CA VAL A 187 4.53 13.74 13.13
C VAL A 187 3.29 13.60 14.00
N ASP A 188 2.31 14.47 13.81
CA ASP A 188 1.04 14.40 14.50
C ASP A 188 0.42 13.00 14.38
N GLU A 189 -0.13 12.50 15.49
CA GLU A 189 -0.70 11.15 15.56
C GLU A 189 -1.80 10.93 14.50
N GLU A 190 -2.61 11.95 14.23
CA GLU A 190 -3.64 11.92 13.21
C GLU A 190 -3.07 11.66 11.81
N ILE A 191 -1.97 12.32 11.46
CA ILE A 191 -1.28 12.13 10.17
C ILE A 191 -0.65 10.73 10.11
N LYS A 192 -0.02 10.28 11.20
CA LYS A 192 0.57 8.93 11.27
C LYS A 192 -0.47 7.81 11.13
N GLN A 193 -1.69 8.02 11.61
CA GLN A 193 -2.80 7.07 11.45
C GLN A 193 -3.57 7.25 10.14
N GLY A 194 -3.28 8.30 9.38
CA GLY A 194 -3.91 8.60 8.10
C GLY A 194 -3.48 7.63 7.00
N ILE A 195 -4.30 7.56 5.94
CA ILE A 195 -4.09 6.63 4.82
C ILE A 195 -2.75 6.86 4.09
N GLY A 196 -2.21 8.07 4.16
CA GLY A 196 -0.88 8.40 3.61
C GLY A 196 0.29 7.69 4.28
N ASN A 197 0.05 7.04 5.42
CA ASN A 197 1.04 6.22 6.11
C ASN A 197 0.70 4.73 6.11
N LEU A 198 -0.22 4.28 5.23
CA LEU A 198 -0.73 2.91 5.25
C LEU A 198 -0.50 2.21 3.91
N ALA A 199 -0.09 0.96 3.95
CA ALA A 199 0.09 0.11 2.79
C ALA A 199 -0.56 -1.26 3.01
N LEU A 200 -0.91 -1.94 1.91
CA LEU A 200 -1.41 -3.30 1.92
C LEU A 200 -0.23 -4.26 1.73
N LEU A 201 -0.07 -5.21 2.64
CA LEU A 201 1.05 -6.14 2.63
C LEU A 201 0.62 -7.52 3.14
N ASP A 202 1.26 -8.59 2.65
CA ASP A 202 1.06 -9.91 3.21
C ASP A 202 1.62 -10.01 4.64
N SER A 203 0.93 -10.78 5.50
CA SER A 203 1.27 -10.86 6.92
C SER A 203 2.62 -11.53 7.19
N ALA A 204 3.14 -12.36 6.27
CA ALA A 204 4.46 -12.97 6.43
C ALA A 204 5.58 -11.93 6.23
N THR A 205 5.46 -11.11 5.19
CA THR A 205 6.40 -10.00 4.96
C THR A 205 6.29 -8.97 6.09
N ASN A 206 5.07 -8.60 6.51
CA ASN A 206 4.86 -7.68 7.62
C ASN A 206 5.57 -8.14 8.90
N ARG A 207 5.40 -9.40 9.29
CA ARG A 207 6.07 -9.97 10.47
C ARG A 207 7.60 -10.00 10.37
N SER A 208 8.15 -10.01 9.17
CA SER A 208 9.61 -10.13 8.96
C SER A 208 10.39 -8.88 9.36
N TYR A 209 9.78 -7.70 9.39
CA TYR A 209 10.45 -6.45 9.74
C TYR A 209 9.88 -5.74 10.99
N GLY A 210 8.67 -6.12 11.45
CA GLY A 210 8.08 -5.56 12.67
C GLY A 210 8.12 -4.02 12.73
N ASN A 211 8.63 -3.49 13.86
CA ASN A 211 8.75 -2.05 14.11
C ASN A 211 10.08 -1.44 13.60
N SER A 212 10.62 -1.96 12.51
CA SER A 212 11.86 -1.46 11.92
C SER A 212 11.70 -0.07 11.29
N LEU A 213 12.82 0.62 11.09
CA LEU A 213 12.88 1.89 10.35
C LEU A 213 12.39 1.70 8.91
N PHE A 214 11.96 2.80 8.29
CA PHE A 214 11.52 2.79 6.89
C PHE A 214 12.58 2.23 5.93
N CYS A 215 13.86 2.59 6.11
CA CYS A 215 14.96 2.07 5.29
C CYS A 215 15.08 0.53 5.39
N THR A 216 14.95 -0.03 6.59
CA THR A 216 14.95 -1.48 6.82
C THR A 216 13.76 -2.15 6.16
N LYS A 217 12.55 -1.62 6.35
CA LYS A 217 11.33 -2.10 5.71
C LYS A 217 11.49 -2.09 4.19
N ARG A 218 12.02 -0.98 3.64
CA ARG A 218 12.28 -0.82 2.22
C ARG A 218 13.22 -1.90 1.68
N ARG A 219 14.35 -2.16 2.34
CA ARG A 219 15.28 -3.23 1.94
C ARG A 219 14.58 -4.58 1.90
N ILE A 220 13.87 -4.94 2.95
CA ILE A 220 13.16 -6.22 3.05
C ILE A 220 12.09 -6.36 1.93
N ILE A 221 11.31 -5.30 1.66
CA ILE A 221 10.31 -5.31 0.58
C ILE A 221 10.99 -5.60 -0.78
N PHE A 222 12.11 -4.93 -1.10
CA PHE A 222 12.81 -5.19 -2.36
C PHE A 222 13.43 -6.59 -2.42
N ASP A 223 13.90 -7.13 -1.31
CA ASP A 223 14.40 -8.51 -1.27
C ASP A 223 13.25 -9.52 -1.47
N ARG A 224 12.07 -9.27 -0.93
CA ARG A 224 10.88 -10.07 -1.21
C ARG A 224 10.49 -10.04 -2.68
N ILE A 225 10.51 -8.86 -3.32
CA ILE A 225 10.26 -8.72 -4.75
C ILE A 225 11.28 -9.54 -5.56
N LYS A 226 12.58 -9.49 -5.24
CA LYS A 226 13.61 -10.30 -5.89
C LYS A 226 13.39 -11.81 -5.72
N GLN A 227 12.78 -12.22 -4.61
CA GLN A 227 12.40 -13.61 -4.34
C GLN A 227 11.10 -14.04 -5.05
N GLY A 228 10.46 -13.15 -5.82
CA GLY A 228 9.22 -13.45 -6.53
C GLY A 228 7.96 -13.39 -5.65
N VAL A 229 8.05 -12.85 -4.42
CA VAL A 229 6.88 -12.63 -3.58
C VAL A 229 6.04 -11.51 -4.18
N PHE A 230 4.73 -11.74 -4.29
CA PHE A 230 3.82 -10.72 -4.77
C PHE A 230 3.68 -9.59 -3.75
N ILE A 231 4.15 -8.42 -4.11
CA ILE A 231 3.96 -7.17 -3.36
C ILE A 231 3.03 -6.27 -4.19
N PRO A 232 1.91 -5.77 -3.62
CA PRO A 232 0.98 -4.91 -4.33
C PRO A 232 1.65 -3.65 -4.90
N LEU A 233 1.22 -3.22 -6.09
CA LEU A 233 1.89 -2.17 -6.86
C LEU A 233 1.98 -0.83 -6.11
N ALA A 234 0.90 -0.44 -5.42
CA ALA A 234 0.91 0.78 -4.60
C ALA A 234 1.93 0.69 -3.46
N THR A 235 2.11 -0.49 -2.86
CA THR A 235 3.12 -0.74 -1.84
C THR A 235 4.53 -0.63 -2.42
N GLN A 236 4.76 -1.19 -3.62
CA GLN A 236 6.03 -1.00 -4.33
C GLN A 236 6.31 0.48 -4.59
N TYR A 237 5.30 1.26 -5.01
CA TYR A 237 5.44 2.70 -5.27
C TYR A 237 5.80 3.48 -4.01
N VAL A 238 5.21 3.12 -2.86
CA VAL A 238 5.56 3.71 -1.55
C VAL A 238 7.03 3.49 -1.24
N PHE A 239 7.48 2.24 -1.24
CA PHE A 239 8.86 1.91 -0.86
C PHE A 239 9.90 2.30 -1.91
N SER A 240 9.53 2.53 -3.16
CA SER A 240 10.37 3.14 -4.18
C SER A 240 10.33 4.67 -4.16
N LYS A 241 9.38 5.27 -3.44
CA LYS A 241 9.04 6.70 -3.50
C LYS A 241 8.76 7.17 -4.93
N PHE A 242 8.01 6.39 -5.67
CA PHE A 242 7.71 6.63 -7.08
C PHE A 242 7.04 7.99 -7.34
N PHE A 243 6.27 8.52 -6.39
CA PHE A 243 5.57 9.80 -6.46
C PHE A 243 6.42 10.99 -5.97
N ASP A 244 7.68 10.77 -5.59
CA ASP A 244 8.62 11.85 -5.25
C ASP A 244 9.53 12.16 -6.44
N GLU A 245 9.10 13.11 -7.28
CA GLU A 245 9.82 13.51 -8.49
C GLU A 245 11.22 14.06 -8.22
N LYS A 246 11.44 14.63 -7.04
CA LYS A 246 12.73 15.25 -6.68
C LYS A 246 13.75 14.25 -6.14
N GLY A 247 13.33 13.00 -5.85
CA GLY A 247 14.24 11.94 -5.41
C GLY A 247 14.95 12.22 -4.09
N THR A 248 14.39 13.11 -3.28
CA THR A 248 14.92 13.46 -1.97
C THR A 248 14.89 12.25 -1.06
N ASN A 249 15.80 12.13 -0.20
CA ASN A 249 16.11 11.08 0.77
C ASN A 249 15.21 9.81 0.75
N ARG A 250 15.67 8.79 0.05
CA ARG A 250 14.95 7.49 -0.10
C ARG A 250 14.95 6.64 1.18
N SER A 251 15.65 7.07 2.21
CA SER A 251 15.77 6.31 3.47
C SER A 251 14.76 6.72 4.52
N ILE A 252 13.99 7.78 4.28
CA ILE A 252 13.06 8.39 5.23
C ILE A 252 11.64 8.37 4.68
N TRP A 253 10.65 8.20 5.57
CA TRP A 253 9.23 8.40 5.29
C TRP A 253 8.67 9.41 6.29
N GLY A 254 8.66 10.67 5.89
CA GLY A 254 8.26 11.77 6.76
C GLY A 254 6.85 12.31 6.46
N LYS A 255 6.47 13.38 7.16
CA LYS A 255 5.17 14.05 7.00
C LYS A 255 4.87 14.41 5.54
N GLU A 256 5.83 15.02 4.86
CA GLU A 256 5.68 15.41 3.45
C GLU A 256 5.40 14.22 2.52
N ASP A 257 6.04 13.08 2.78
CA ASP A 257 5.80 11.84 2.02
C ASP A 257 4.38 11.31 2.25
N MET A 258 3.91 11.33 3.51
CA MET A 258 2.57 10.91 3.88
C MET A 258 1.51 11.77 3.20
N GLU A 259 1.71 13.09 3.21
CA GLU A 259 0.81 14.05 2.56
C GLU A 259 0.78 13.86 1.03
N LYS A 260 1.96 13.73 0.39
CA LYS A 260 2.06 13.46 -1.05
C LYS A 260 1.40 12.14 -1.45
N TYR A 261 1.62 11.10 -0.67
CA TYR A 261 1.02 9.80 -0.96
C TYR A 261 -0.50 9.82 -0.79
N GLN A 262 -1.02 10.50 0.22
CA GLN A 262 -2.46 10.70 0.39
C GLN A 262 -3.07 11.44 -0.80
N LEU A 263 -2.45 12.52 -1.26
CA LEU A 263 -2.89 13.26 -2.46
C LEU A 263 -2.84 12.38 -3.71
N TYR A 264 -1.80 11.56 -3.85
CA TYR A 264 -1.69 10.58 -4.93
C TYR A 264 -2.85 9.56 -4.92
N ILE A 265 -3.21 9.03 -3.74
CA ILE A 265 -4.35 8.12 -3.58
C ILE A 265 -5.65 8.81 -4.04
N VAL A 266 -5.88 10.05 -3.60
CA VAL A 266 -7.08 10.83 -3.97
C VAL A 266 -7.15 11.05 -5.46
N GLU A 267 -6.05 11.47 -6.09
CA GLU A 267 -6.00 11.71 -7.53
C GLU A 267 -6.27 10.42 -8.33
N MET A 268 -5.61 9.33 -7.97
CA MET A 268 -5.82 8.04 -8.65
C MET A 268 -7.25 7.54 -8.48
N LEU A 269 -7.85 7.75 -7.33
CA LEU A 269 -9.18 7.24 -7.01
C LEU A 269 -10.32 8.26 -7.22
N LYS A 270 -10.09 9.45 -7.76
CA LYS A 270 -11.11 10.48 -7.96
C LYS A 270 -12.36 9.99 -8.71
N GLY A 271 -12.20 8.99 -9.58
CA GLY A 271 -13.30 8.35 -10.30
C GLY A 271 -14.17 7.41 -9.46
N TYR A 272 -13.71 7.02 -8.27
CA TYR A 272 -14.35 6.05 -7.37
C TYR A 272 -14.77 6.65 -6.03
N LEU A 273 -14.17 7.75 -5.63
CA LEU A 273 -14.49 8.43 -4.39
C LEU A 273 -15.78 9.28 -4.52
N PRO A 274 -16.50 9.55 -3.42
CA PRO A 274 -17.60 10.50 -3.43
C PRO A 274 -17.14 11.85 -3.98
N ARG A 275 -18.02 12.51 -4.71
CA ARG A 275 -17.82 13.92 -5.09
C ARG A 275 -18.35 14.79 -3.94
N ASN A 276 -17.55 15.75 -3.50
CA ASN A 276 -18.03 16.80 -2.60
C ASN A 276 -19.10 17.65 -3.29
#